data_14e854af828890a376ff0fa687557242
#
_entry.id   14e854af828890a376ff0fa687557242
#
_cell.length_a   1.000
_cell.length_b   1.000
_cell.length_c   1.000
_cell.angle_alpha   90.00
_cell.angle_beta   90.00
_cell.angle_gamma   90.00
#
_symmetry.space_group_name_H-M   'P 1'
#
loop_
_entity.id
_entity.type
_entity.pdbx_description
1 polymer ?
#
loop_
_entity_poly.entity_id
_entity_poly.type
_entity_poly.pdbx_seq_one_letter_code
_entity_poly.pdbx_strand_id
1 'polypeptide(L)'
;MRIKIISEIHEFSAFKDQWATIFNNKDYSFFQTFEFNYYSWITELCKNKLNRLCIVFIVNNELASTIFPLYIDSKKRLRFINDRHADFCDALSNEKYDFELILSEINNQFKFDSVNFINLTNDSYLYHLYKEHTDSNILLKPFTKYSDLHIPIGIFPDNVLRYRSKQKTEFRRVKKKNADKDYQLFLKDDADFPIIEINQLRQRMIELGLRKANFLDENRLLLLNELYISNRILISMVKKKNDIHAISFILKNENEYLFWIDMYDNAKMINIYNYILFLENISRDNSVNISFGRGVYDYKVANFKPDIKQLFAIYIYENQLNLSLFLFFDKIKDILKSIYKKFIK
;
A
#
# COMPACT_ATOMS: atom_id res chain seq x y z
N MET A 1 29.34 9.50 9.53
CA MET A 1 28.01 9.60 8.92
C MET A 1 28.09 10.48 7.67
N ARG A 2 27.60 10.03 6.53
CA ARG A 2 27.50 10.78 5.29
C ARG A 2 26.07 10.65 4.76
N ILE A 3 25.45 11.75 4.37
CA ILE A 3 24.15 11.77 3.70
C ILE A 3 24.43 11.76 2.19
N LYS A 4 23.84 10.81 1.47
CA LYS A 4 23.88 10.74 0.01
C LYS A 4 22.46 10.85 -0.53
N ILE A 5 22.21 11.82 -1.40
CA ILE A 5 20.92 12.03 -2.03
C ILE A 5 21.03 11.59 -3.50
N ILE A 6 20.14 10.70 -3.92
CA ILE A 6 20.06 10.18 -5.29
C ILE A 6 18.90 10.84 -5.98
N SER A 7 19.19 11.45 -7.12
CA SER A 7 18.20 12.12 -8.00
C SER A 7 18.11 11.50 -9.39
N GLU A 8 19.06 10.63 -9.74
CA GLU A 8 19.12 10.02 -11.06
C GLU A 8 18.74 8.54 -11.01
N ILE A 9 17.99 8.09 -12.02
CA ILE A 9 17.46 6.72 -12.07
C ILE A 9 18.55 5.65 -12.16
N HIS A 10 19.63 5.92 -12.86
CA HIS A 10 20.74 4.97 -12.98
C HIS A 10 21.47 4.78 -11.66
N GLU A 11 21.60 5.83 -10.85
CA GLU A 11 22.13 5.72 -9.49
C GLU A 11 21.18 4.94 -8.60
N PHE A 12 19.85 5.19 -8.69
CA PHE A 12 18.86 4.45 -7.90
C PHE A 12 18.97 2.94 -8.16
N SER A 13 19.06 2.53 -9.43
CA SER A 13 19.20 1.11 -9.77
C SER A 13 20.46 0.46 -9.19
N ALA A 14 21.57 1.19 -9.09
CA ALA A 14 22.83 0.71 -8.54
C ALA A 14 22.79 0.40 -7.03
N PHE A 15 21.79 0.91 -6.30
CA PHE A 15 21.62 0.69 -4.86
C PHE A 15 20.72 -0.51 -4.50
N LYS A 16 20.32 -1.33 -5.47
CA LYS A 16 19.41 -2.45 -5.24
C LYS A 16 19.90 -3.40 -4.15
N ASP A 17 21.16 -3.82 -4.20
CA ASP A 17 21.71 -4.81 -3.26
C ASP A 17 21.85 -4.24 -1.85
N GLN A 18 22.26 -2.97 -1.72
CA GLN A 18 22.31 -2.29 -0.42
C GLN A 18 20.91 -2.11 0.17
N TRP A 19 19.92 -1.78 -0.67
CA TRP A 19 18.53 -1.71 -0.25
C TRP A 19 18.02 -3.05 0.27
N ALA A 20 18.26 -4.13 -0.47
CA ALA A 20 17.88 -5.47 -0.08
C ALA A 20 18.53 -5.89 1.25
N THR A 21 19.80 -5.54 1.46
CA THR A 21 20.50 -5.80 2.72
C THR A 21 19.80 -5.14 3.92
N ILE A 22 19.39 -3.87 3.81
CA ILE A 22 18.68 -3.18 4.90
C ILE A 22 17.28 -3.76 5.07
N PHE A 23 16.57 -3.99 3.96
CA PHE A 23 15.20 -4.50 3.96
C PHE A 23 15.10 -5.87 4.64
N ASN A 24 16.06 -6.76 4.41
CA ASN A 24 16.05 -8.13 4.96
C ASN A 24 16.45 -8.21 6.44
N ASN A 25 16.94 -7.11 7.03
CA ASN A 25 17.35 -7.09 8.43
C ASN A 25 16.21 -6.84 9.44
N LYS A 26 15.00 -6.52 8.96
CA LYS A 26 13.85 -6.19 9.80
C LYS A 26 12.55 -6.40 9.03
N ASP A 27 11.45 -6.57 9.76
CA ASP A 27 10.10 -6.66 9.18
C ASP A 27 9.64 -5.29 8.68
N TYR A 28 9.94 -4.99 7.41
CA TYR A 28 9.46 -3.81 6.71
C TYR A 28 8.22 -4.14 5.88
N SER A 29 7.40 -3.12 5.60
CA SER A 29 6.21 -3.32 4.79
C SER A 29 6.52 -3.59 3.31
N PHE A 30 5.56 -4.19 2.60
CA PHE A 30 5.64 -4.45 1.15
C PHE A 30 6.00 -3.21 0.33
N PHE A 31 5.57 -2.02 0.78
CA PHE A 31 5.78 -0.75 0.09
C PHE A 31 7.17 -0.14 0.32
N GLN A 32 7.98 -0.77 1.16
CA GLN A 32 9.36 -0.38 1.41
C GLN A 32 10.37 -1.23 0.62
N THR A 33 9.90 -2.19 -0.20
CA THR A 33 10.78 -2.96 -1.10
C THR A 33 11.42 -2.07 -2.15
N PHE A 34 12.61 -2.46 -2.61
CA PHE A 34 13.26 -1.78 -3.75
C PHE A 34 12.35 -1.78 -4.97
N GLU A 35 11.80 -2.95 -5.31
CA GLU A 35 10.96 -3.16 -6.49
C GLU A 35 9.75 -2.24 -6.49
N PHE A 36 9.02 -2.12 -5.36
CA PHE A 36 7.88 -1.21 -5.29
C PHE A 36 8.29 0.24 -5.54
N ASN A 37 9.35 0.71 -4.90
CA ASN A 37 9.80 2.10 -5.02
C ASN A 37 10.38 2.40 -6.40
N TYR A 38 11.24 1.53 -6.92
CA TYR A 38 11.87 1.68 -8.23
C TYR A 38 10.83 1.66 -9.34
N TYR A 39 9.98 0.63 -9.39
CA TYR A 39 8.98 0.51 -10.44
C TYR A 39 7.89 1.57 -10.33
N SER A 40 7.46 1.96 -9.13
CA SER A 40 6.55 3.11 -8.97
C SER A 40 7.12 4.40 -9.53
N TRP A 41 8.42 4.61 -9.38
CA TRP A 41 9.07 5.79 -9.97
C TRP A 41 9.06 5.72 -11.49
N ILE A 42 9.56 4.65 -12.09
CA ILE A 42 9.75 4.59 -13.55
C ILE A 42 8.44 4.43 -14.34
N THR A 43 7.42 3.79 -13.75
CA THR A 43 6.15 3.56 -14.46
C THR A 43 5.15 4.70 -14.28
N GLU A 44 5.15 5.39 -13.15
CA GLU A 44 4.13 6.37 -12.81
C GLU A 44 4.68 7.77 -12.53
N LEU A 45 5.57 7.91 -11.54
CA LEU A 45 5.92 9.23 -11.00
C LEU A 45 6.82 10.05 -11.93
N CYS A 46 7.76 9.43 -12.63
CA CYS A 46 8.65 10.12 -13.57
C CYS A 46 7.92 10.66 -14.82
N LYS A 47 6.69 10.19 -15.10
CA LYS A 47 5.88 10.72 -16.21
C LYS A 47 5.52 12.20 -16.02
N ASN A 48 5.40 12.65 -14.78
CA ASN A 48 5.31 14.07 -14.50
C ASN A 48 6.72 14.66 -14.35
N LYS A 49 7.18 15.39 -15.37
CA LYS A 49 8.51 16.00 -15.43
C LYS A 49 8.79 17.04 -14.32
N LEU A 50 7.77 17.47 -13.59
CA LEU A 50 7.92 18.36 -12.44
C LEU A 50 8.24 17.60 -11.15
N ASN A 51 8.05 16.28 -11.13
CA ASN A 51 8.47 15.46 -10.00
C ASN A 51 9.99 15.26 -10.03
N ARG A 52 10.61 15.26 -8.85
CA ARG A 52 12.05 15.04 -8.69
C ARG A 52 12.29 13.86 -7.77
N LEU A 53 13.09 12.91 -8.21
CA LEU A 53 13.55 11.81 -7.36
C LEU A 53 14.43 12.35 -6.24
N CYS A 54 14.27 11.84 -5.04
CA CYS A 54 15.00 12.25 -3.84
C CYS A 54 15.15 11.08 -2.88
N ILE A 55 15.93 10.06 -3.27
CA ILE A 55 16.21 8.94 -2.36
C ILE A 55 17.38 9.35 -1.46
N VAL A 56 17.16 9.29 -0.16
CA VAL A 56 18.20 9.62 0.81
C VAL A 56 18.78 8.36 1.41
N PHE A 57 20.09 8.20 1.31
CA PHE A 57 20.86 7.17 1.99
C PHE A 57 21.71 7.81 3.08
N ILE A 58 21.65 7.23 4.28
CA ILE A 58 22.63 7.50 5.30
C ILE A 58 23.64 6.38 5.27
N VAL A 59 24.90 6.76 5.09
CA VAL A 59 26.01 5.83 4.89
C VAL A 59 26.98 5.96 6.06
N ASN A 60 27.24 4.83 6.73
CA ASN A 60 28.26 4.69 7.76
C ASN A 60 29.29 3.66 7.27
N ASN A 61 30.57 4.03 7.25
CA ASN A 61 31.66 3.14 6.80
C ASN A 61 31.36 2.44 5.44
N GLU A 62 30.91 3.22 4.45
CA GLU A 62 30.55 2.81 3.09
C GLU A 62 29.30 1.91 2.96
N LEU A 63 28.67 1.53 4.08
CA LEU A 63 27.42 0.77 4.10
C LEU A 63 26.23 1.69 4.40
N ALA A 64 25.18 1.54 3.61
CA ALA A 64 23.91 2.21 3.91
C ALA A 64 23.29 1.61 5.18
N SER A 65 22.87 2.47 6.10
CA SER A 65 22.22 2.10 7.35
C SER A 65 20.76 2.57 7.41
N THR A 66 20.41 3.56 6.58
CA THR A 66 19.04 4.08 6.49
C THR A 66 18.73 4.54 5.08
N ILE A 67 17.48 4.31 4.65
CA ILE A 67 16.98 4.75 3.35
C ILE A 67 15.63 5.46 3.55
N PHE A 68 15.51 6.65 2.98
CA PHE A 68 14.24 7.35 2.84
C PHE A 68 13.86 7.37 1.36
N PRO A 69 12.85 6.58 0.94
CA PRO A 69 12.38 6.53 -0.44
C PRO A 69 11.47 7.72 -0.77
N LEU A 70 12.07 8.87 -1.00
CA LEU A 70 11.35 10.13 -1.15
C LEU A 70 11.36 10.65 -2.58
N TYR A 71 10.44 11.58 -2.86
CA TYR A 71 10.43 12.42 -4.04
C TYR A 71 9.81 13.78 -3.71
N ILE A 72 10.10 14.77 -4.53
CA ILE A 72 9.46 16.08 -4.46
C ILE A 72 8.42 16.16 -5.58
N ASP A 73 7.17 16.39 -5.23
CA ASP A 73 6.08 16.47 -6.20
C ASP A 73 6.02 17.84 -6.91
N SER A 74 5.17 17.93 -7.94
CA SER A 74 4.97 19.16 -8.74
C SER A 74 4.49 20.38 -7.92
N LYS A 75 4.07 20.18 -6.68
CA LYS A 75 3.69 21.23 -5.73
C LYS A 75 4.79 21.50 -4.69
N LYS A 76 6.01 21.10 -4.99
CA LYS A 76 7.18 21.22 -4.10
C LYS A 76 6.97 20.62 -2.71
N ARG A 77 6.27 19.48 -2.62
CA ARG A 77 6.11 18.76 -1.35
C ARG A 77 7.02 17.55 -1.34
N LEU A 78 7.77 17.37 -0.27
CA LEU A 78 8.56 16.18 -0.03
C LEU A 78 7.62 15.06 0.45
N ARG A 79 7.65 13.91 -0.21
CA ARG A 79 6.72 12.80 -0.02
C ARG A 79 7.42 11.46 -0.16
N PHE A 80 6.82 10.40 0.36
CA PHE A 80 7.23 9.04 0.02
C PHE A 80 6.84 8.67 -1.42
N ILE A 81 7.69 7.89 -2.08
CA ILE A 81 7.40 7.37 -3.43
C ILE A 81 6.06 6.63 -3.40
N ASN A 82 5.19 7.04 -4.30
CA ASN A 82 3.87 6.45 -4.54
C ASN A 82 2.95 6.33 -3.30
N ASP A 83 3.08 7.21 -2.31
CA ASP A 83 2.30 7.25 -1.08
C ASP A 83 0.77 7.30 -1.28
N ARG A 84 0.31 7.71 -2.47
CA ARG A 84 -1.11 7.67 -2.84
C ARG A 84 -1.65 6.26 -2.96
N HIS A 85 -0.80 5.33 -3.35
CA HIS A 85 -1.14 3.94 -3.62
C HIS A 85 -0.51 2.96 -2.62
N ALA A 86 0.56 3.38 -1.93
CA ALA A 86 1.11 2.65 -0.81
C ALA A 86 0.18 2.76 0.41
N ASP A 87 -0.15 1.63 1.01
CA ASP A 87 -0.99 1.61 2.22
C ASP A 87 -0.16 1.88 3.48
N PHE A 88 1.15 1.62 3.43
CA PHE A 88 2.09 1.87 4.51
C PHE A 88 3.34 2.55 3.96
N CYS A 89 3.77 3.61 4.62
CA CYS A 89 4.97 4.36 4.25
C CYS A 89 5.87 4.53 5.48
N ASP A 90 7.17 4.36 5.30
CA ASP A 90 8.18 4.68 6.30
C ASP A 90 9.58 4.70 5.69
N ALA A 91 10.56 5.13 6.46
CA ALA A 91 11.97 4.91 6.16
C ALA A 91 12.38 3.47 6.48
N LEU A 92 13.38 2.95 5.77
CA LEU A 92 14.10 1.76 6.20
C LEU A 92 15.23 2.23 7.13
N SER A 93 15.08 2.02 8.43
CA SER A 93 16.08 2.45 9.40
C SER A 93 16.15 1.56 10.61
N ASN A 94 17.37 1.20 10.99
CA ASN A 94 17.67 0.51 12.24
C ASN A 94 18.22 1.45 13.31
N GLU A 95 18.51 2.71 12.97
CA GLU A 95 19.16 3.69 13.82
C GLU A 95 18.35 4.99 13.89
N LYS A 96 18.53 5.74 14.97
CA LYS A 96 17.94 7.07 15.11
C LYS A 96 18.91 8.12 14.55
N TYR A 97 18.41 8.99 13.71
CA TYR A 97 19.16 10.10 13.14
C TYR A 97 18.47 11.42 13.39
N ASP A 98 19.24 12.50 13.34
CA ASP A 98 18.70 13.85 13.29
C ASP A 98 18.04 14.08 11.92
N PHE A 99 16.72 13.99 11.91
CA PHE A 99 15.96 14.14 10.67
C PHE A 99 15.89 15.59 10.18
N GLU A 100 16.03 16.57 11.06
CA GLU A 100 16.12 17.99 10.70
C GLU A 100 17.38 18.27 9.88
N LEU A 101 18.50 17.63 10.23
CA LEU A 101 19.72 17.69 9.43
C LEU A 101 19.47 17.09 8.04
N ILE A 102 18.76 15.96 7.95
CA ILE A 102 18.42 15.33 6.67
C ILE A 102 17.53 16.27 5.83
N LEU A 103 16.51 16.86 6.43
CA LEU A 103 15.65 17.83 5.74
C LEU A 103 16.43 19.06 5.26
N SER A 104 17.36 19.55 6.05
CA SER A 104 18.25 20.66 5.67
C SER A 104 19.10 20.31 4.44
N GLU A 105 19.73 19.14 4.44
CA GLU A 105 20.52 18.66 3.29
C GLU A 105 19.67 18.49 2.02
N ILE A 106 18.46 17.92 2.14
CA ILE A 106 17.54 17.85 1.02
C ILE A 106 17.19 19.23 0.52
N ASN A 107 16.87 20.19 1.42
CA ASN A 107 16.47 21.54 1.04
C ASN A 107 17.61 22.37 0.43
N ASN A 108 18.85 22.07 0.78
CA ASN A 108 20.02 22.69 0.16
C ASN A 108 20.15 22.29 -1.31
N GLN A 109 19.88 21.03 -1.63
CA GLN A 109 19.99 20.49 -2.99
C GLN A 109 18.70 20.70 -3.82
N PHE A 110 17.54 20.50 -3.19
CA PHE A 110 16.22 20.57 -3.83
C PHE A 110 15.30 21.42 -2.97
N LYS A 111 14.90 22.59 -3.44
CA LYS A 111 13.93 23.41 -2.69
C LYS A 111 12.57 22.75 -2.66
N PHE A 112 12.00 22.60 -1.46
CA PHE A 112 10.63 22.17 -1.22
C PHE A 112 9.95 23.10 -0.21
N ASP A 113 8.62 23.21 -0.27
CA ASP A 113 7.84 24.14 0.55
C ASP A 113 7.21 23.45 1.77
N SER A 114 7.09 22.12 1.74
CA SER A 114 6.52 21.34 2.84
C SER A 114 6.87 19.87 2.79
N VAL A 115 6.75 19.20 3.93
CA VAL A 115 6.82 17.74 4.05
C VAL A 115 5.42 17.18 4.27
N ASN A 116 5.06 16.14 3.52
CA ASN A 116 3.78 15.46 3.61
C ASN A 116 4.00 13.95 3.67
N PHE A 117 4.22 13.40 4.85
CA PHE A 117 4.35 11.96 5.06
C PHE A 117 3.02 11.40 5.55
N ILE A 118 2.42 10.53 4.78
CA ILE A 118 1.14 9.90 5.09
C ILE A 118 1.28 8.39 5.18
N ASN A 119 0.28 7.72 5.74
CA ASN A 119 0.20 6.26 5.87
C ASN A 119 1.28 5.67 6.80
N LEU A 120 1.65 6.40 7.85
CA LEU A 120 2.57 5.94 8.87
C LEU A 120 1.85 5.07 9.90
N THR A 121 2.38 3.90 10.22
CA THR A 121 1.90 3.09 11.34
C THR A 121 2.41 3.67 12.67
N ASN A 122 1.83 3.24 13.79
CA ASN A 122 2.33 3.60 15.13
C ASN A 122 3.72 2.99 15.44
N ASP A 123 4.16 2.01 14.67
CA ASP A 123 5.47 1.36 14.80
C ASP A 123 6.50 1.93 13.82
N SER A 124 6.11 2.87 12.96
CA SER A 124 6.99 3.47 11.97
C SER A 124 8.08 4.33 12.60
N TYR A 125 9.26 4.35 11.98
CA TYR A 125 10.40 5.15 12.39
C TYR A 125 10.03 6.64 12.55
N LEU A 126 9.37 7.22 11.54
CA LEU A 126 9.00 8.63 11.57
C LEU A 126 7.91 8.94 12.59
N TYR A 127 6.94 8.03 12.82
CA TYR A 127 5.96 8.24 13.88
C TYR A 127 6.65 8.34 15.25
N HIS A 128 7.58 7.44 15.55
CA HIS A 128 8.32 7.48 16.82
C HIS A 128 9.20 8.73 16.96
N LEU A 129 9.74 9.24 15.87
CA LEU A 129 10.54 10.47 15.87
C LEU A 129 9.70 11.70 16.22
N TYR A 130 8.46 11.78 15.70
CA TYR A 130 7.63 12.97 15.81
C TYR A 130 6.49 12.89 16.84
N LYS A 131 6.23 11.74 17.47
CA LYS A 131 5.10 11.59 18.42
C LYS A 131 5.18 12.50 19.66
N GLU A 132 6.37 12.93 20.05
CA GLU A 132 6.62 13.80 21.20
C GLU A 132 7.06 15.21 20.78
N HIS A 133 7.03 15.51 19.46
CA HIS A 133 7.49 16.79 18.94
C HIS A 133 6.48 17.91 19.23
N THR A 134 6.96 19.07 19.65
CA THR A 134 6.12 20.19 20.11
C THR A 134 6.22 21.44 19.24
N ASP A 135 7.00 21.41 18.15
CA ASP A 135 7.20 22.56 17.28
C ASP A 135 5.91 22.96 16.58
N SER A 136 5.64 24.26 16.59
CA SER A 136 4.38 24.83 16.11
C SER A 136 4.16 24.74 14.58
N ASN A 137 5.19 24.40 13.81
CA ASN A 137 5.15 24.22 12.36
C ASN A 137 5.08 22.73 11.94
N ILE A 138 5.02 21.81 12.93
CA ILE A 138 4.92 20.37 12.73
C ILE A 138 3.58 19.87 13.23
N LEU A 139 2.94 19.00 12.46
CA LEU A 139 1.66 18.39 12.82
C LEU A 139 1.72 16.88 12.59
N LEU A 140 1.64 16.11 13.66
CA LEU A 140 1.32 14.69 13.64
C LEU A 140 -0.18 14.51 13.93
N LYS A 141 -0.92 13.87 13.02
CA LYS A 141 -2.36 13.63 13.25
C LYS A 141 -2.80 12.24 12.74
N PRO A 142 -3.91 11.68 13.29
CA PRO A 142 -4.58 10.53 12.70
C PRO A 142 -4.96 10.84 11.25
N PHE A 143 -4.72 9.90 10.34
CA PHE A 143 -4.96 10.07 8.91
C PHE A 143 -6.08 9.17 8.40
N THR A 144 -5.89 7.85 8.48
CA THR A 144 -6.88 6.85 8.07
C THR A 144 -6.68 5.58 8.88
N LYS A 145 -7.49 4.55 8.64
CA LYS A 145 -7.39 3.27 9.32
C LYS A 145 -7.06 2.16 8.33
N TYR A 146 -6.47 1.10 8.83
CA TYR A 146 -6.25 -0.15 8.12
C TYR A 146 -6.71 -1.33 8.97
N SER A 147 -6.70 -2.53 8.44
CA SER A 147 -7.17 -3.68 9.18
C SER A 147 -6.39 -4.94 8.84
N ASP A 148 -6.05 -5.69 9.88
CA ASP A 148 -5.23 -6.89 9.81
C ASP A 148 -5.91 -8.08 10.48
N LEU A 149 -5.54 -9.28 10.04
CA LEU A 149 -6.04 -10.54 10.58
C LEU A 149 -4.91 -11.57 10.62
N HIS A 150 -4.63 -12.07 11.81
CA HIS A 150 -3.78 -13.24 11.95
C HIS A 150 -4.60 -14.51 11.76
N ILE A 151 -4.12 -15.40 10.89
CA ILE A 151 -4.73 -16.71 10.61
C ILE A 151 -3.74 -17.80 11.02
N PRO A 152 -4.06 -18.60 12.05
CA PRO A 152 -3.25 -19.76 12.43
C PRO A 152 -3.19 -20.81 11.32
N ILE A 153 -2.18 -21.68 11.38
CA ILE A 153 -2.10 -22.85 10.51
C ILE A 153 -3.36 -23.70 10.60
N GLY A 154 -3.83 -24.22 9.46
CA GLY A 154 -4.96 -25.13 9.37
C GLY A 154 -5.99 -24.73 8.33
N ILE A 155 -7.17 -25.35 8.38
CA ILE A 155 -8.24 -25.17 7.39
C ILE A 155 -9.07 -23.92 7.74
N PHE A 156 -8.96 -22.87 6.93
CA PHE A 156 -9.84 -21.70 7.05
C PHE A 156 -11.29 -22.08 6.69
N PRO A 157 -12.32 -21.60 7.40
CA PRO A 157 -12.27 -20.66 8.54
C PRO A 157 -12.22 -21.34 9.91
N ASP A 158 -12.05 -22.66 9.99
CA ASP A 158 -12.18 -23.42 11.23
C ASP A 158 -10.97 -23.20 12.17
N ASN A 159 -9.81 -22.91 11.64
CA ASN A 159 -8.59 -22.58 12.37
C ASN A 159 -8.62 -21.19 13.06
N VAL A 160 -9.54 -20.28 12.68
CA VAL A 160 -9.64 -18.95 13.29
C VAL A 160 -10.55 -18.99 14.51
N LEU A 161 -9.95 -19.04 15.71
CA LEU A 161 -10.68 -19.22 16.98
C LEU A 161 -11.70 -18.12 17.29
N ARG A 162 -11.46 -16.88 16.86
CA ARG A 162 -12.40 -15.75 17.06
C ARG A 162 -13.70 -15.88 16.25
N TYR A 163 -13.76 -16.80 15.28
CA TYR A 163 -14.94 -16.99 14.46
C TYR A 163 -15.97 -17.89 15.16
N ARG A 164 -17.16 -17.33 15.40
CA ARG A 164 -18.31 -18.09 15.93
C ARG A 164 -18.93 -18.98 14.85
N SER A 165 -19.70 -19.99 15.27
CA SER A 165 -20.36 -20.95 14.36
C SER A 165 -21.16 -20.26 13.24
N LYS A 166 -21.89 -19.18 13.56
CA LYS A 166 -22.64 -18.40 12.56
C LYS A 166 -21.74 -17.87 11.44
N GLN A 167 -20.56 -17.37 11.77
CA GLN A 167 -19.62 -16.82 10.77
C GLN A 167 -19.00 -17.92 9.91
N LYS A 168 -18.58 -19.02 10.53
CA LYS A 168 -18.08 -20.20 9.81
C LYS A 168 -19.15 -20.76 8.85
N THR A 169 -20.40 -20.79 9.29
CA THR A 169 -21.54 -21.19 8.44
C THR A 169 -21.74 -20.23 7.27
N GLU A 170 -21.59 -18.92 7.48
CA GLU A 170 -21.71 -17.93 6.41
C GLU A 170 -20.61 -18.11 5.34
N PHE A 171 -19.38 -18.36 5.73
CA PHE A 171 -18.30 -18.66 4.76
C PHE A 171 -18.61 -19.93 3.95
N ARG A 172 -19.09 -21.01 4.61
CA ARG A 172 -19.52 -22.24 3.92
C ARG A 172 -20.68 -21.97 2.95
N ARG A 173 -21.63 -21.09 3.33
CA ARG A 173 -22.74 -20.67 2.48
C ARG A 173 -22.24 -19.90 1.25
N VAL A 174 -21.28 -18.99 1.41
CA VAL A 174 -20.66 -18.25 0.29
C VAL A 174 -19.98 -19.22 -0.67
N LYS A 175 -19.22 -20.20 -0.16
CA LYS A 175 -18.59 -21.25 -0.98
C LYS A 175 -19.61 -22.06 -1.75
N LYS A 176 -20.64 -22.59 -1.08
CA LYS A 176 -21.69 -23.38 -1.74
C LYS A 176 -22.39 -22.60 -2.86
N LYS A 177 -22.64 -21.30 -2.65
CA LYS A 177 -23.32 -20.43 -3.61
C LYS A 177 -22.50 -20.15 -4.87
N ASN A 178 -21.17 -20.22 -4.78
CA ASN A 178 -20.24 -19.94 -5.87
C ASN A 178 -19.47 -21.20 -6.30
N ALA A 179 -19.93 -22.41 -5.92
CA ALA A 179 -19.24 -23.67 -6.19
C ALA A 179 -19.16 -24.04 -7.67
N ASP A 180 -19.91 -23.34 -8.54
CA ASP A 180 -19.89 -23.47 -9.99
C ASP A 180 -18.77 -22.64 -10.66
N LYS A 181 -17.92 -21.99 -9.87
CA LYS A 181 -16.82 -21.16 -10.31
C LYS A 181 -15.48 -21.78 -9.96
N ASP A 182 -14.54 -21.63 -10.87
CA ASP A 182 -13.16 -22.09 -10.72
C ASP A 182 -12.32 -21.01 -10.05
N TYR A 183 -11.38 -21.45 -9.21
CA TYR A 183 -10.38 -20.62 -8.58
C TYR A 183 -9.00 -20.89 -9.18
N GLN A 184 -8.23 -19.84 -9.42
CA GLN A 184 -6.86 -19.94 -9.87
C GLN A 184 -5.98 -18.95 -9.10
N LEU A 185 -4.83 -19.41 -8.64
CA LEU A 185 -3.79 -18.59 -8.05
C LEU A 185 -2.62 -18.52 -9.04
N PHE A 186 -2.27 -17.31 -9.45
CA PHE A 186 -1.12 -17.06 -10.33
C PHE A 186 0.09 -16.71 -9.49
N LEU A 187 1.12 -17.51 -9.62
CA LEU A 187 2.45 -17.32 -9.11
C LEU A 187 3.38 -17.08 -10.29
N LYS A 188 4.39 -16.24 -10.15
CA LYS A 188 5.32 -15.92 -11.23
C LYS A 188 5.95 -17.17 -11.87
N ASP A 189 6.33 -18.13 -11.02
CA ASP A 189 7.05 -19.33 -11.47
C ASP A 189 6.14 -20.35 -12.16
N ASP A 190 4.82 -20.23 -11.99
CA ASP A 190 3.83 -21.17 -12.51
C ASP A 190 3.09 -20.65 -13.76
N ALA A 191 3.01 -19.33 -13.95
CA ALA A 191 2.23 -18.72 -15.03
C ALA A 191 2.70 -17.30 -15.38
N ASP A 192 2.39 -16.89 -16.60
CA ASP A 192 2.57 -15.49 -17.04
C ASP A 192 1.55 -14.56 -16.38
N PHE A 193 1.86 -13.25 -16.40
CA PHE A 193 0.95 -12.21 -15.91
C PHE A 193 -0.34 -12.21 -16.74
N PRO A 194 -1.54 -12.41 -16.13
CA PRO A 194 -2.80 -12.65 -16.83
C PRO A 194 -3.41 -11.34 -17.36
N ILE A 195 -2.70 -10.66 -18.25
CA ILE A 195 -3.08 -9.32 -18.74
C ILE A 195 -4.41 -9.32 -19.52
N ILE A 196 -4.74 -10.43 -20.22
CA ILE A 196 -5.97 -10.55 -20.99
C ILE A 196 -7.17 -10.59 -20.04
N GLU A 197 -7.11 -11.44 -19.02
CA GLU A 197 -8.14 -11.61 -18.00
C GLU A 197 -8.36 -10.33 -17.20
N ILE A 198 -7.27 -9.67 -16.82
CA ILE A 198 -7.32 -8.38 -16.11
C ILE A 198 -8.04 -7.34 -16.95
N ASN A 199 -7.71 -7.21 -18.25
CA ASN A 199 -8.35 -6.24 -19.12
C ASN A 199 -9.83 -6.59 -19.38
N GLN A 200 -10.19 -7.86 -19.51
CA GLN A 200 -11.59 -8.29 -19.66
C GLN A 200 -12.43 -7.86 -18.45
N LEU A 201 -11.97 -8.17 -17.23
CA LEU A 201 -12.70 -7.77 -16.03
C LEU A 201 -12.72 -6.25 -15.84
N ARG A 202 -11.60 -5.57 -16.11
CA ARG A 202 -11.50 -4.11 -16.05
C ARG A 202 -12.55 -3.45 -16.95
N GLN A 203 -12.63 -3.87 -18.20
CA GLN A 203 -13.59 -3.34 -19.17
C GLN A 203 -15.02 -3.55 -18.71
N ARG A 204 -15.36 -4.78 -18.26
CA ARG A 204 -16.68 -5.09 -17.69
C ARG A 204 -17.01 -4.20 -16.49
N MET A 205 -16.08 -3.95 -15.59
CA MET A 205 -16.32 -3.07 -14.43
C MET A 205 -16.59 -1.62 -14.85
N ILE A 206 -15.95 -1.13 -15.90
CA ILE A 206 -16.18 0.21 -16.45
C ILE A 206 -17.58 0.27 -17.08
N GLU A 207 -17.95 -0.71 -17.90
CA GLU A 207 -19.28 -0.82 -18.53
C GLU A 207 -20.42 -0.92 -17.52
N LEU A 208 -20.21 -1.63 -16.42
CA LEU A 208 -21.14 -1.70 -15.29
C LEU A 208 -21.16 -0.45 -14.40
N GLY A 209 -20.33 0.55 -14.68
CA GLY A 209 -20.22 1.78 -13.87
C GLY A 209 -19.58 1.57 -12.49
N LEU A 210 -18.96 0.41 -12.24
CA LEU A 210 -18.30 0.09 -10.97
C LEU A 210 -16.96 0.80 -10.81
N ARG A 211 -16.33 1.17 -11.92
CA ARG A 211 -15.05 1.88 -11.97
C ARG A 211 -15.05 2.94 -13.08
N LYS A 212 -14.19 3.95 -12.92
CA LYS A 212 -13.95 4.96 -13.94
C LYS A 212 -13.03 4.43 -15.04
N ALA A 213 -13.03 5.04 -16.22
CA ALA A 213 -12.21 4.63 -17.37
C ALA A 213 -10.69 4.60 -17.09
N ASN A 214 -10.21 5.46 -16.20
CA ASN A 214 -8.80 5.51 -15.80
C ASN A 214 -8.44 4.55 -14.64
N PHE A 215 -9.33 3.64 -14.25
CA PHE A 215 -9.01 2.60 -13.26
C PHE A 215 -8.03 1.61 -13.87
N LEU A 216 -6.92 1.33 -13.19
CA LEU A 216 -5.82 0.48 -13.66
C LEU A 216 -5.39 0.89 -15.08
N ASP A 217 -4.97 2.15 -15.25
CA ASP A 217 -4.41 2.62 -16.50
C ASP A 217 -3.12 1.85 -16.88
N GLU A 218 -2.61 2.10 -18.08
CA GLU A 218 -1.44 1.40 -18.61
C GLU A 218 -0.21 1.48 -17.68
N ASN A 219 0.03 2.64 -17.06
CA ASN A 219 1.16 2.80 -16.15
C ASN A 219 1.00 1.93 -14.90
N ARG A 220 -0.24 1.85 -14.37
CA ARG A 220 -0.55 1.00 -13.24
C ARG A 220 -0.45 -0.49 -13.60
N LEU A 221 -0.93 -0.89 -14.76
CA LEU A 221 -0.78 -2.27 -15.25
C LEU A 221 0.69 -2.64 -15.44
N LEU A 222 1.51 -1.71 -15.95
CA LEU A 222 2.95 -1.92 -16.05
C LEU A 222 3.61 -2.12 -14.69
N LEU A 223 3.27 -1.28 -13.68
CA LEU A 223 3.75 -1.47 -12.31
C LEU A 223 3.37 -2.85 -11.76
N LEU A 224 2.12 -3.28 -11.94
CA LEU A 224 1.65 -4.58 -11.47
C LEU A 224 2.40 -5.74 -12.14
N ASN A 225 2.65 -5.64 -13.45
CA ASN A 225 3.42 -6.63 -14.17
C ASN A 225 4.88 -6.72 -13.65
N GLU A 226 5.53 -5.59 -13.43
CA GLU A 226 6.90 -5.55 -12.90
C GLU A 226 6.98 -6.14 -11.48
N LEU A 227 5.99 -5.84 -10.63
CA LEU A 227 5.91 -6.43 -9.29
C LEU A 227 5.63 -7.94 -9.35
N TYR A 228 4.86 -8.41 -10.33
CA TYR A 228 4.62 -9.83 -10.56
C TYR A 228 5.89 -10.55 -11.00
N ILE A 229 6.59 -10.03 -12.00
CA ILE A 229 7.88 -10.55 -12.49
C ILE A 229 8.93 -10.60 -11.36
N SER A 230 8.91 -9.59 -10.48
CA SER A 230 9.79 -9.51 -9.32
C SER A 230 9.34 -10.37 -8.13
N ASN A 231 8.30 -11.20 -8.29
CA ASN A 231 7.75 -12.08 -7.26
C ASN A 231 7.26 -11.33 -6.00
N ARG A 232 6.79 -10.08 -6.14
CA ARG A 232 6.27 -9.24 -5.05
C ARG A 232 4.76 -9.27 -4.93
N ILE A 233 4.05 -9.73 -5.96
CA ILE A 233 2.60 -9.93 -5.92
C ILE A 233 2.21 -11.33 -6.38
N LEU A 234 1.08 -11.78 -5.82
CA LEU A 234 0.30 -12.91 -6.29
C LEU A 234 -1.00 -12.38 -6.89
N ILE A 235 -1.61 -13.15 -7.79
CA ILE A 235 -2.91 -12.80 -8.35
C ILE A 235 -3.87 -13.95 -8.08
N SER A 236 -4.93 -13.68 -7.32
CA SER A 236 -6.00 -14.65 -7.12
C SER A 236 -7.19 -14.30 -8.03
N MET A 237 -7.73 -15.30 -8.70
CA MET A 237 -8.76 -15.14 -9.72
C MET A 237 -9.90 -16.14 -9.53
N VAL A 238 -11.13 -15.66 -9.73
CA VAL A 238 -12.33 -16.48 -9.79
C VAL A 238 -12.98 -16.30 -11.15
N LYS A 239 -13.20 -17.43 -11.85
CA LYS A 239 -13.81 -17.45 -13.18
C LYS A 239 -14.89 -18.54 -13.29
N LYS A 240 -15.78 -18.38 -14.26
CA LYS A 240 -16.70 -19.42 -14.68
C LYS A 240 -16.56 -19.59 -16.19
N LYS A 241 -15.99 -20.72 -16.63
CA LYS A 241 -15.57 -20.91 -18.02
C LYS A 241 -14.61 -19.77 -18.44
N ASN A 242 -15.00 -18.94 -19.41
CA ASN A 242 -14.21 -17.81 -19.92
C ASN A 242 -14.58 -16.47 -19.24
N ASP A 243 -15.58 -16.44 -18.36
CA ASP A 243 -16.02 -15.23 -17.69
C ASP A 243 -15.26 -15.01 -16.39
N ILE A 244 -14.54 -13.91 -16.30
CA ILE A 244 -13.80 -13.51 -15.11
C ILE A 244 -14.73 -12.71 -14.18
N HIS A 245 -14.84 -13.11 -12.92
CA HIS A 245 -15.74 -12.51 -11.93
C HIS A 245 -15.03 -11.73 -10.84
N ALA A 246 -13.82 -12.17 -10.44
CA ALA A 246 -13.01 -11.48 -9.45
C ALA A 246 -11.53 -11.70 -9.70
N ILE A 247 -10.72 -10.66 -9.43
CA ILE A 247 -9.28 -10.69 -9.39
C ILE A 247 -8.83 -9.88 -8.18
N SER A 248 -7.90 -10.40 -7.38
CA SER A 248 -7.21 -9.64 -6.33
C SER A 248 -5.71 -9.68 -6.57
N PHE A 249 -5.09 -8.49 -6.59
CA PHE A 249 -3.63 -8.34 -6.55
C PHE A 249 -3.19 -8.29 -5.09
N ILE A 250 -2.37 -9.25 -4.71
CA ILE A 250 -2.01 -9.49 -3.32
C ILE A 250 -0.49 -9.32 -3.19
N LEU A 251 -0.07 -8.29 -2.48
CA LEU A 251 1.34 -8.12 -2.13
C LEU A 251 1.74 -9.21 -1.13
N LYS A 252 2.97 -9.72 -1.26
CA LYS A 252 3.50 -10.75 -0.39
C LYS A 252 4.89 -10.41 0.15
N ASN A 253 5.13 -10.80 1.40
CA ASN A 253 6.43 -10.79 2.04
C ASN A 253 6.46 -11.96 3.05
N GLU A 254 7.24 -13.01 2.77
CA GLU A 254 7.25 -14.23 3.57
C GLU A 254 5.85 -14.77 3.88
N ASN A 255 5.42 -14.71 5.15
CA ASN A 255 4.10 -15.13 5.63
C ASN A 255 3.10 -13.98 5.79
N GLU A 256 3.41 -12.82 5.22
CA GLU A 256 2.54 -11.66 5.22
C GLU A 256 1.94 -11.42 3.83
N TYR A 257 0.64 -11.12 3.80
CA TYR A 257 -0.10 -10.87 2.57
C TYR A 257 -0.98 -9.64 2.75
N LEU A 258 -1.06 -8.82 1.69
CA LEU A 258 -1.92 -7.65 1.67
C LEU A 258 -2.80 -7.66 0.41
N PHE A 259 -4.12 -7.67 0.61
CA PHE A 259 -5.08 -7.44 -0.48
C PHE A 259 -5.04 -5.98 -0.90
N TRP A 260 -4.24 -5.70 -1.92
CA TRP A 260 -3.93 -4.33 -2.34
C TRP A 260 -4.94 -3.76 -3.31
N ILE A 261 -5.24 -4.48 -4.39
CA ILE A 261 -6.20 -4.05 -5.41
C ILE A 261 -7.18 -5.18 -5.66
N ASP A 262 -8.49 -4.85 -5.51
CA ASP A 262 -9.57 -5.79 -5.76
C ASP A 262 -10.39 -5.34 -6.98
N MET A 263 -10.59 -6.27 -7.89
CA MET A 263 -11.47 -6.19 -9.04
C MET A 263 -12.56 -7.23 -8.91
N TYR A 264 -13.81 -6.85 -9.07
CA TYR A 264 -14.94 -7.80 -9.08
C TYR A 264 -16.15 -7.19 -9.79
N ASP A 265 -16.92 -8.04 -10.44
CA ASP A 265 -18.19 -7.67 -11.05
C ASP A 265 -19.32 -7.62 -9.99
N ASN A 266 -20.57 -7.53 -10.46
CA ASN A 266 -21.74 -7.47 -9.59
C ASN A 266 -22.25 -8.84 -9.10
N ALA A 267 -21.50 -9.92 -9.33
CA ALA A 267 -21.87 -11.24 -8.83
C ALA A 267 -21.84 -11.26 -7.30
N LYS A 268 -22.89 -11.86 -6.72
CA LYS A 268 -23.14 -11.77 -5.29
C LYS A 268 -22.03 -12.40 -4.45
N MET A 269 -21.37 -11.58 -3.62
CA MET A 269 -20.29 -11.95 -2.69
C MET A 269 -19.07 -12.58 -3.36
N ILE A 270 -18.82 -12.28 -4.62
CA ILE A 270 -17.74 -12.92 -5.39
C ILE A 270 -16.34 -12.51 -4.85
N ASN A 271 -16.19 -11.28 -4.40
CA ASN A 271 -14.97 -10.81 -3.76
C ASN A 271 -14.68 -11.54 -2.44
N ILE A 272 -15.73 -11.80 -1.62
CA ILE A 272 -15.60 -12.58 -0.38
C ILE A 272 -15.24 -14.03 -0.70
N TYR A 273 -15.83 -14.60 -1.75
CA TYR A 273 -15.51 -15.96 -2.20
C TYR A 273 -14.03 -16.06 -2.62
N ASN A 274 -13.54 -15.10 -3.41
CA ASN A 274 -12.13 -15.03 -3.79
C ASN A 274 -11.19 -14.98 -2.55
N TYR A 275 -11.52 -14.15 -1.56
CA TYR A 275 -10.76 -14.07 -0.31
C TYR A 275 -10.76 -15.40 0.45
N ILE A 276 -11.92 -16.05 0.58
CA ILE A 276 -12.03 -17.33 1.30
C ILE A 276 -11.12 -18.37 0.66
N LEU A 277 -11.14 -18.50 -0.67
CA LEU A 277 -10.34 -19.48 -1.38
C LEU A 277 -8.85 -19.20 -1.28
N PHE A 278 -8.46 -17.93 -1.36
CA PHE A 278 -7.08 -17.52 -1.13
C PHE A 278 -6.62 -17.88 0.30
N LEU A 279 -7.42 -17.52 1.31
CA LEU A 279 -7.10 -17.81 2.71
C LEU A 279 -7.03 -19.31 3.02
N GLU A 280 -7.91 -20.12 2.43
CA GLU A 280 -7.86 -21.58 2.54
C GLU A 280 -6.58 -22.17 1.91
N ASN A 281 -6.11 -21.57 0.82
CA ASN A 281 -4.91 -22.03 0.14
C ASN A 281 -3.66 -21.75 0.97
N ILE A 282 -3.48 -20.51 1.43
CA ILE A 282 -2.23 -20.07 2.07
C ILE A 282 -2.11 -20.48 3.54
N SER A 283 -3.22 -20.66 4.26
CA SER A 283 -3.19 -20.98 5.70
C SER A 283 -3.10 -22.48 6.00
N ARG A 284 -3.16 -23.33 4.98
CA ARG A 284 -3.15 -24.79 5.17
C ARG A 284 -1.90 -25.27 5.87
N ASP A 285 -0.75 -24.80 5.41
CA ASP A 285 0.56 -25.29 5.82
C ASP A 285 1.36 -24.29 6.67
N ASN A 286 0.91 -23.03 6.73
CA ASN A 286 1.57 -21.97 7.46
C ASN A 286 0.59 -21.07 8.21
N SER A 287 1.04 -20.51 9.31
CA SER A 287 0.40 -19.37 9.97
C SER A 287 0.72 -18.10 9.15
N VAL A 288 -0.29 -17.26 8.90
CA VAL A 288 -0.15 -16.10 8.02
C VAL A 288 -0.76 -14.84 8.61
N ASN A 289 -0.17 -13.69 8.30
CA ASN A 289 -0.71 -12.38 8.61
C ASN A 289 -1.32 -11.76 7.33
N ILE A 290 -2.58 -11.35 7.44
CA ILE A 290 -3.34 -10.78 6.34
C ILE A 290 -3.63 -9.33 6.62
N SER A 291 -3.20 -8.44 5.76
CA SER A 291 -3.68 -7.06 5.74
C SER A 291 -4.76 -6.90 4.68
N PHE A 292 -5.88 -6.29 5.08
CA PHE A 292 -6.93 -5.88 4.15
C PHE A 292 -6.70 -4.48 3.60
N GLY A 293 -5.54 -3.92 3.90
CA GLY A 293 -5.10 -2.63 3.40
C GLY A 293 -5.79 -1.43 4.06
N ARG A 294 -5.50 -0.27 3.51
CA ARG A 294 -6.01 1.02 3.93
C ARG A 294 -7.50 1.15 3.62
N GLY A 295 -8.22 1.71 4.57
CA GLY A 295 -9.68 1.87 4.51
C GLY A 295 -10.41 0.69 5.15
N VAL A 296 -11.28 1.04 6.11
CA VAL A 296 -12.08 0.05 6.83
C VAL A 296 -13.44 -0.06 6.13
N TYR A 297 -13.56 -1.05 5.27
CA TYR A 297 -14.79 -1.30 4.52
C TYR A 297 -15.73 -2.22 5.31
N ASP A 298 -17.01 -1.85 5.43
CA ASP A 298 -18.01 -2.58 6.20
C ASP A 298 -18.06 -4.07 5.85
N TYR A 299 -17.96 -4.42 4.58
CA TYR A 299 -17.99 -5.82 4.14
C TYR A 299 -16.78 -6.62 4.61
N LYS A 300 -15.58 -6.01 4.70
CA LYS A 300 -14.37 -6.66 5.24
C LYS A 300 -14.52 -6.89 6.74
N VAL A 301 -14.96 -5.86 7.47
CA VAL A 301 -15.19 -5.94 8.94
C VAL A 301 -16.28 -6.93 9.28
N ALA A 302 -17.42 -6.88 8.60
CA ALA A 302 -18.55 -7.76 8.87
C ALA A 302 -18.21 -9.25 8.64
N ASN A 303 -17.47 -9.56 7.58
CA ASN A 303 -17.14 -10.94 7.21
C ASN A 303 -15.90 -11.46 7.92
N PHE A 304 -14.81 -10.71 8.00
CA PHE A 304 -13.51 -11.21 8.48
C PHE A 304 -13.17 -10.81 9.92
N LYS A 305 -13.86 -9.80 10.49
CA LYS A 305 -13.60 -9.26 11.84
C LYS A 305 -12.12 -9.01 12.13
N PRO A 306 -11.43 -8.27 11.24
CA PRO A 306 -10.03 -7.98 11.43
C PRO A 306 -9.83 -7.01 12.61
N ASP A 307 -8.62 -6.93 13.09
CA ASP A 307 -8.19 -5.89 14.02
C ASP A 307 -8.03 -4.57 13.27
N ILE A 308 -8.64 -3.50 13.79
CA ILE A 308 -8.60 -2.17 13.15
C ILE A 308 -7.53 -1.34 13.83
N LYS A 309 -6.61 -0.81 13.04
CA LYS A 309 -5.48 -0.01 13.48
C LYS A 309 -5.48 1.39 12.83
N GLN A 310 -4.81 2.35 13.47
CA GLN A 310 -4.73 3.74 13.03
C GLN A 310 -3.47 3.97 12.19
N LEU A 311 -3.60 4.69 11.07
CA LEU A 311 -2.50 5.29 10.34
C LEU A 311 -2.42 6.79 10.63
N PHE A 312 -1.22 7.32 10.56
CA PHE A 312 -0.92 8.71 10.89
C PHE A 312 -0.33 9.45 9.68
N ALA A 313 -0.36 10.77 9.76
CA ALA A 313 0.31 11.65 8.82
C ALA A 313 1.12 12.70 9.58
N ILE A 314 2.29 13.03 9.02
CA ILE A 314 3.16 14.12 9.46
C ILE A 314 3.16 15.19 8.37
N TYR A 315 2.92 16.42 8.79
CA TYR A 315 3.01 17.61 7.96
C TYR A 315 4.00 18.57 8.59
N ILE A 316 5.02 19.01 7.84
CA ILE A 316 6.00 20.00 8.27
C ILE A 316 5.94 21.15 7.27
N TYR A 317 5.83 22.36 7.77
CA TYR A 317 5.80 23.60 6.99
C TYR A 317 6.94 24.51 7.44
N GLU A 318 7.34 25.42 6.55
CA GLU A 318 8.39 26.41 6.85
C GLU A 318 8.05 27.26 8.08
N ASN A 319 6.75 27.56 8.27
CA ASN A 319 6.28 28.34 9.41
C ASN A 319 4.86 27.95 9.82
N GLN A 320 4.46 28.38 11.02
CA GLN A 320 3.15 28.10 11.60
C GLN A 320 1.99 28.67 10.80
N LEU A 321 2.17 29.81 10.11
CA LEU A 321 1.11 30.41 9.29
C LEU A 321 0.73 29.49 8.11
N ASN A 322 1.72 28.94 7.43
CA ASN A 322 1.50 28.00 6.32
C ASN A 322 0.80 26.73 6.79
N LEU A 323 1.16 26.20 7.95
CA LEU A 323 0.46 25.08 8.57
C LEU A 323 -0.99 25.42 8.91
N SER A 324 -1.22 26.59 9.51
CA SER A 324 -2.58 27.05 9.85
C SER A 324 -3.48 27.23 8.63
N LEU A 325 -2.96 27.75 7.53
CA LEU A 325 -3.66 27.85 6.25
C LEU A 325 -4.00 26.47 5.69
N PHE A 326 -3.05 25.52 5.73
CA PHE A 326 -3.31 24.16 5.33
C PHE A 326 -4.45 23.52 6.14
N LEU A 327 -4.43 23.66 7.47
CA LEU A 327 -5.48 23.13 8.35
C LEU A 327 -6.86 23.76 8.06
N PHE A 328 -6.91 25.04 7.78
CA PHE A 328 -8.12 25.73 7.42
C PHE A 328 -8.73 25.16 6.12
N PHE A 329 -7.91 25.00 5.07
CA PHE A 329 -8.38 24.43 3.80
C PHE A 329 -8.75 22.94 3.91
N ASP A 330 -8.02 22.16 4.71
CA ASP A 330 -8.33 20.75 4.95
C ASP A 330 -9.70 20.62 5.65
N LYS A 331 -9.99 21.47 6.64
CA LYS A 331 -11.28 21.53 7.32
C LYS A 331 -12.43 21.92 6.36
N ILE A 332 -12.23 22.91 5.51
CA ILE A 332 -13.23 23.30 4.47
C ILE A 332 -13.51 22.11 3.55
N LYS A 333 -12.48 21.42 3.08
CA LYS A 333 -12.62 20.25 2.21
C LYS A 333 -13.44 19.13 2.87
N ASP A 334 -13.25 18.90 4.15
CA ASP A 334 -14.01 17.88 4.89
C ASP A 334 -15.47 18.28 5.10
N ILE A 335 -15.74 19.55 5.33
CA ILE A 335 -17.12 20.10 5.37
C ILE A 335 -17.80 19.90 4.01
N LEU A 336 -17.13 20.26 2.91
CA LEU A 336 -17.68 20.10 1.55
C LEU A 336 -17.96 18.63 1.21
N LYS A 337 -17.07 17.72 1.58
CA LYS A 337 -17.31 16.28 1.41
C LYS A 337 -18.50 15.78 2.23
N SER A 338 -18.66 16.27 3.45
CA SER A 338 -19.79 15.92 4.32
C SER A 338 -21.12 16.40 3.72
N ILE A 339 -21.15 17.63 3.21
CA ILE A 339 -22.30 18.21 2.52
C ILE A 339 -22.64 17.37 1.27
N TYR A 340 -21.64 17.12 0.41
CA TYR A 340 -21.83 16.33 -0.82
C TYR A 340 -22.39 14.93 -0.54
N LYS A 341 -21.91 14.24 0.51
CA LYS A 341 -22.44 12.93 0.93
C LYS A 341 -23.91 12.99 1.39
N LYS A 342 -24.38 14.12 1.91
CA LYS A 342 -25.80 14.30 2.32
C LYS A 342 -26.73 14.52 1.14
N PHE A 343 -26.23 15.09 0.03
CA PHE A 343 -27.03 15.35 -1.18
C PHE A 343 -27.11 14.15 -2.14
N ILE A 344 -26.24 13.14 -1.99
CA ILE A 344 -26.23 11.94 -2.85
C ILE A 344 -26.94 10.72 -2.19
N LYS A 345 -27.37 10.86 -0.94
CA LYS A 345 -28.27 9.91 -0.29
C LYS A 345 -29.73 10.33 -0.48
#